data_20d884f0a0977df69244b579dabfe14a
#
_entry.id   20d884f0a0977df69244b579dabfe14a
#
_cell.length_a   1.000
_cell.length_b   1.000
_cell.length_c   1.000
_cell.angle_alpha   90.00
_cell.angle_beta   90.00
_cell.angle_gamma   90.00
#
_symmetry.space_group_name_H-M   'P 1'
#
loop_
_entity.id
_entity.type
_entity.pdbx_description
1 polymer ?
#
loop_
_entity_poly.entity_id
_entity_poly.type
_entity_poly.pdbx_seq_one_letter_code
_entity_poly.pdbx_strand_id
1 'polypeptide(L)'
;EAIGGYISLAKAYSYDADIDSPHLLGVQGNAWTEYISTTEHLEYMLYPRALAVAETGWSRKEDKNYENFKERASRFCTELKKIGYNPFDIDKEFGTRMESREPLQHLAVGKPVQILTPYAEKYRASGDVSVNDGLRGGWSYGDDRWLGFIRDMDIIIDLEEKQPLHYV
;
A
#
# COMPACT_ATOMS: atom_id res chain seq x y z
N GLU A 1 -3.46 5.45 1.35
CA GLU A 1 -2.68 6.69 1.20
C GLU A 1 -3.36 7.62 0.23
N ALA A 2 -3.94 8.70 0.73
CA ALA A 2 -4.82 9.56 -0.04
C ALA A 2 -4.09 10.54 -0.97
N ILE A 3 -2.81 10.85 -0.69
CA ILE A 3 -2.02 11.83 -1.45
C ILE A 3 -0.61 11.29 -1.66
N GLY A 4 -0.15 11.26 -2.90
CA GLY A 4 1.24 10.99 -3.25
C GLY A 4 1.65 9.53 -3.35
N GLY A 5 0.74 8.59 -3.22
CA GLY A 5 0.98 7.16 -3.42
C GLY A 5 1.71 6.48 -2.25
N TYR A 6 2.22 5.30 -2.51
CA TYR A 6 2.82 4.42 -1.51
C TYR A 6 4.33 4.64 -1.38
N ILE A 7 4.79 4.82 -0.13
CA ILE A 7 6.22 4.84 0.20
C ILE A 7 6.57 3.53 0.89
N SER A 8 7.33 2.68 0.22
CA SER A 8 7.82 1.42 0.79
C SER A 8 8.85 1.67 1.90
N LEU A 9 9.06 0.68 2.77
CA LEU A 9 10.10 0.73 3.78
C LEU A 9 11.48 0.87 3.14
N ALA A 10 11.74 0.12 2.06
CA ALA A 10 12.99 0.22 1.30
C ALA A 10 13.19 1.64 0.73
N LYS A 11 12.11 2.27 0.22
CA LYS A 11 12.19 3.65 -0.28
C LYS A 11 12.48 4.65 0.85
N ALA A 12 11.84 4.50 2.00
CA ALA A 12 12.12 5.33 3.17
C ALA A 12 13.58 5.16 3.66
N TYR A 13 14.07 3.91 3.68
CA TYR A 13 15.43 3.59 4.09
C TYR A 13 16.50 4.05 3.08
N SER A 14 16.17 4.10 1.79
CA SER A 14 17.10 4.53 0.75
C SER A 14 17.39 6.04 0.77
N TYR A 15 16.63 6.80 1.55
CA TYR A 15 16.88 8.23 1.67
C TYR A 15 18.26 8.50 2.28
N ASP A 16 18.93 9.48 1.71
CA ASP A 16 20.18 10.02 2.21
C ASP A 16 20.15 11.53 2.02
N ALA A 17 20.62 12.26 3.01
CA ALA A 17 20.70 13.72 2.90
C ALA A 17 21.71 14.16 1.84
N ASP A 18 22.74 13.32 1.58
CA ASP A 18 23.84 13.54 0.62
C ASP A 18 24.42 14.98 0.65
N ILE A 19 24.44 15.54 1.85
CA ILE A 19 24.92 16.92 2.11
C ILE A 19 26.03 16.84 3.14
N ASP A 20 27.26 17.12 2.72
CA ASP A 20 28.36 17.33 3.63
C ASP A 20 28.40 18.81 4.05
N SER A 21 27.72 19.11 5.14
CA SER A 21 27.61 20.46 5.67
C SER A 21 27.63 20.47 7.19
N PRO A 22 28.41 21.33 7.82
CA PRO A 22 28.40 21.52 9.27
C PRO A 22 27.08 22.08 9.80
N HIS A 23 26.20 22.52 8.91
CA HIS A 23 24.86 23.03 9.25
C HIS A 23 23.77 21.97 9.16
N LEU A 24 24.09 20.74 8.72
CA LEU A 24 23.17 19.64 8.72
C LEU A 24 22.96 19.15 10.18
N LEU A 25 21.81 19.43 10.75
CA LEU A 25 21.49 19.06 12.14
C LEU A 25 20.85 17.68 12.27
N GLY A 26 20.35 17.12 11.16
CA GLY A 26 19.67 15.82 11.17
C GLY A 26 18.70 15.66 10.03
N VAL A 27 17.84 14.64 10.12
CA VAL A 27 16.81 14.30 9.14
C VAL A 27 15.44 14.34 9.81
N GLN A 28 14.40 14.62 9.01
CA GLN A 28 13.02 14.69 9.49
C GLN A 28 12.09 13.90 8.57
N GLY A 29 11.20 13.14 9.17
CA GLY A 29 10.07 12.53 8.48
C GLY A 29 8.77 13.22 8.92
N ASN A 30 7.92 13.60 7.97
CA ASN A 30 6.63 14.24 8.25
C ASN A 30 5.49 13.24 8.09
N ALA A 31 4.59 13.19 9.06
CA ALA A 31 3.29 12.52 8.94
C ALA A 31 2.20 13.58 8.76
N TRP A 32 1.65 13.66 7.56
CA TRP A 32 0.54 14.56 7.26
C TRP A 32 -0.77 13.87 7.64
N THR A 33 -1.52 14.51 8.55
CA THR A 33 -2.63 13.84 9.26
C THR A 33 -4.01 14.15 8.71
N GLU A 34 -4.14 14.86 7.59
CA GLU A 34 -5.43 15.24 6.98
C GLU A 34 -6.36 14.04 6.73
N TYR A 35 -5.79 12.88 6.48
CA TYR A 35 -6.53 11.64 6.19
C TYR A 35 -6.29 10.54 7.23
N ILE A 36 -5.67 10.88 8.36
CA ILE A 36 -5.40 9.96 9.47
C ILE A 36 -6.36 10.29 10.60
N SER A 37 -7.43 9.52 10.71
CA SER A 37 -8.53 9.79 11.63
C SER A 37 -8.40 9.13 13.01
N THR A 38 -7.51 8.13 13.15
CA THR A 38 -7.33 7.37 14.39
C THR A 38 -5.86 7.20 14.75
N THR A 39 -5.58 6.93 16.02
CA THR A 39 -4.22 6.63 16.49
C THR A 39 -3.67 5.37 15.86
N GLU A 40 -4.49 4.32 15.72
CA GLU A 40 -4.11 3.06 15.09
C GLU A 40 -3.72 3.26 13.63
N HIS A 41 -4.40 4.17 12.91
CA HIS A 41 -4.03 4.53 11.54
C HIS A 41 -2.71 5.31 11.51
N LEU A 42 -2.49 6.21 12.46
CA LEU A 42 -1.22 6.92 12.59
C LEU A 42 -0.04 5.94 12.83
N GLU A 43 -0.20 5.01 13.74
CA GLU A 43 0.79 4.00 14.05
C GLU A 43 1.13 3.13 12.82
N TYR A 44 0.10 2.72 12.08
CA TYR A 44 0.24 2.00 10.82
C TYR A 44 1.02 2.78 9.76
N MET A 45 0.81 4.08 9.68
CA MET A 45 1.50 4.95 8.72
C MET A 45 2.94 5.25 9.15
N LEU A 46 3.19 5.39 10.45
CA LEU A 46 4.51 5.72 10.98
C LEU A 46 5.46 4.51 11.00
N TYR A 47 5.01 3.40 11.60
CA TYR A 47 5.88 2.25 11.81
C TYR A 47 5.73 1.22 10.69
N PRO A 48 6.83 0.69 10.15
CA PRO A 48 8.23 0.86 10.55
C PRO A 48 9.00 2.03 9.89
N ARG A 49 8.36 2.87 9.07
CA ARG A 49 9.02 3.93 8.29
C ARG A 49 9.78 4.94 9.15
N ALA A 50 9.25 5.27 10.33
CA ALA A 50 9.93 6.13 11.30
C ALA A 50 11.28 5.53 11.76
N LEU A 51 11.40 4.20 11.83
CA LEU A 51 12.66 3.53 12.15
C LEU A 51 13.68 3.72 11.02
N ALA A 52 13.24 3.76 9.77
CA ALA A 52 14.12 4.03 8.63
C ALA A 52 14.67 5.46 8.66
N VAL A 53 13.84 6.43 9.05
CA VAL A 53 14.29 7.82 9.25
C VAL A 53 15.28 7.91 10.40
N ALA A 54 15.02 7.24 11.52
CA ALA A 54 15.91 7.19 12.66
C ALA A 54 17.27 6.57 12.31
N GLU A 55 17.28 5.45 11.59
CA GLU A 55 18.50 4.81 11.11
C GLU A 55 19.32 5.74 10.19
N THR A 56 18.64 6.44 9.27
CA THR A 56 19.28 7.39 8.38
C THR A 56 19.93 8.56 9.16
N GLY A 57 19.32 9.01 10.23
CA GLY A 57 19.88 10.06 11.08
C GLY A 57 21.01 9.61 12.01
N TRP A 58 21.14 8.30 12.25
CA TRP A 58 22.09 7.72 13.19
C TRP A 58 23.28 7.06 12.53
N SER A 59 23.09 6.39 11.40
CA SER A 59 24.09 5.58 10.71
C SER A 59 24.75 6.33 9.57
N ARG A 60 26.03 6.07 9.34
CA ARG A 60 26.70 6.57 8.12
C ARG A 60 26.16 5.82 6.91
N LYS A 61 26.26 6.45 5.74
CA LYS A 61 25.79 5.91 4.46
C LYS A 61 26.43 4.54 4.16
N GLU A 62 27.72 4.42 4.37
CA GLU A 62 28.52 3.22 4.14
C GLU A 62 28.17 2.06 5.08
N ASP A 63 27.61 2.36 6.26
CA ASP A 63 27.23 1.38 7.26
C ASP A 63 25.77 0.88 7.08
N LYS A 64 25.01 1.50 6.17
CA LYS A 64 23.62 1.13 5.96
C LYS A 64 23.49 -0.21 5.24
N ASN A 65 22.69 -1.12 5.81
CA ASN A 65 22.35 -2.41 5.24
C ASN A 65 20.87 -2.69 5.39
N TYR A 66 20.13 -2.68 4.28
CA TYR A 66 18.69 -2.79 4.30
C TYR A 66 18.17 -4.11 4.87
N GLU A 67 18.79 -5.24 4.54
CA GLU A 67 18.32 -6.54 5.02
C GLU A 67 18.49 -6.66 6.54
N ASN A 68 19.63 -6.25 7.06
CA ASN A 68 19.85 -6.20 8.51
C ASN A 68 18.87 -5.22 9.20
N PHE A 69 18.66 -4.04 8.60
CA PHE A 69 17.68 -3.08 9.10
C PHE A 69 16.27 -3.67 9.10
N LYS A 70 15.85 -4.31 8.02
CA LYS A 70 14.52 -4.93 7.88
C LYS A 70 14.25 -5.96 8.97
N GLU A 71 15.24 -6.81 9.28
CA GLU A 71 15.12 -7.78 10.37
C GLU A 71 14.94 -7.11 11.74
N ARG A 72 15.72 -6.06 12.03
CA ARG A 72 15.61 -5.31 13.29
C ARG A 72 14.28 -4.58 13.39
N ALA A 73 13.82 -3.96 12.30
CA ALA A 73 12.53 -3.28 12.21
C ALA A 73 11.37 -4.26 12.40
N SER A 74 11.43 -5.47 11.81
CA SER A 74 10.42 -6.51 11.99
C SER A 74 10.31 -6.95 13.45
N ARG A 75 11.46 -7.20 14.11
CA ARG A 75 11.47 -7.54 15.56
C ARG A 75 10.89 -6.40 16.39
N PHE A 76 11.26 -5.16 16.11
CA PHE A 76 10.72 -4.00 16.82
C PHE A 76 9.21 -3.85 16.65
N CYS A 77 8.69 -4.03 15.42
CA CYS A 77 7.26 -4.03 15.17
C CYS A 77 6.53 -5.16 15.91
N THR A 78 7.17 -6.32 16.07
CA THR A 78 6.62 -7.40 16.89
C THR A 78 6.48 -7.01 18.35
N GLU A 79 7.48 -6.32 18.92
CA GLU A 79 7.38 -5.80 20.29
C GLU A 79 6.32 -4.69 20.42
N LEU A 80 6.22 -3.80 19.44
CA LEU A 80 5.16 -2.79 19.40
C LEU A 80 3.76 -3.42 19.42
N LYS A 81 3.54 -4.48 18.63
CA LYS A 81 2.26 -5.22 18.64
C LYS A 81 1.92 -5.80 20.00
N LYS A 82 2.90 -6.31 20.75
CA LYS A 82 2.70 -6.87 22.10
C LYS A 82 2.19 -5.82 23.10
N ILE A 83 2.57 -4.57 22.94
CA ILE A 83 2.15 -3.47 23.81
C ILE A 83 0.97 -2.66 23.25
N GLY A 84 0.28 -3.20 22.23
CA GLY A 84 -0.97 -2.67 21.70
C GLY A 84 -0.87 -1.70 20.54
N TYR A 85 0.33 -1.47 19.97
CA TYR A 85 0.48 -0.66 18.77
C TYR A 85 0.07 -1.43 17.50
N ASN A 86 -0.25 -0.68 16.45
CA ASN A 86 -0.67 -1.21 15.14
C ASN A 86 0.34 -0.87 14.02
N PRO A 87 1.59 -1.36 14.04
CA PRO A 87 2.56 -1.10 12.98
C PRO A 87 2.16 -1.82 11.68
N PHE A 88 2.54 -1.23 10.53
CA PHE A 88 2.41 -1.86 9.23
C PHE A 88 3.17 -3.20 9.20
N ASP A 89 2.56 -4.19 8.57
CA ASP A 89 3.16 -5.51 8.41
C ASP A 89 4.15 -5.50 7.24
N ILE A 90 5.44 -5.59 7.55
CA ILE A 90 6.53 -5.54 6.56
C ILE A 90 6.41 -6.69 5.53
N ASP A 91 5.89 -7.84 5.94
CA ASP A 91 5.74 -9.00 5.06
C ASP A 91 4.65 -8.81 4.01
N LYS A 92 3.78 -7.81 4.19
CA LYS A 92 2.76 -7.41 3.22
C LYS A 92 3.23 -6.33 2.23
N GLU A 93 4.48 -5.94 2.29
CA GLU A 93 5.06 -4.98 1.35
C GLU A 93 5.24 -5.60 -0.05
N PHE A 94 5.29 -4.77 -1.09
CA PHE A 94 5.55 -5.18 -2.47
C PHE A 94 4.63 -6.26 -3.04
N GLY A 95 3.34 -6.05 -2.93
CA GLY A 95 2.36 -6.93 -3.56
C GLY A 95 2.22 -8.29 -2.88
N THR A 96 2.64 -8.38 -1.63
CA THR A 96 2.38 -9.56 -0.79
C THR A 96 0.97 -9.57 -0.20
N ARG A 97 0.12 -8.59 -0.53
CA ARG A 97 -1.30 -8.64 -0.15
C ARG A 97 -1.90 -9.95 -0.61
N MET A 98 -2.48 -10.69 0.30
CA MET A 98 -3.11 -11.97 0.00
C MET A 98 -4.20 -11.80 -1.05
N GLU A 99 -5.02 -10.77 -0.91
CA GLU A 99 -6.13 -10.45 -1.82
C GLU A 99 -5.69 -10.08 -3.26
N SER A 100 -4.40 -9.77 -3.45
CA SER A 100 -3.83 -9.53 -4.79
C SER A 100 -3.32 -10.80 -5.45
N ARG A 101 -3.25 -11.91 -4.74
CA ARG A 101 -2.75 -13.21 -5.21
C ARG A 101 -3.81 -14.30 -5.19
N GLU A 102 -4.63 -14.30 -4.15
CA GLU A 102 -5.69 -15.29 -3.93
C GLU A 102 -7.04 -14.63 -4.20
N PRO A 103 -7.78 -15.09 -5.22
CA PRO A 103 -9.09 -14.54 -5.53
C PRO A 103 -10.05 -14.66 -4.35
N LEU A 104 -10.68 -13.54 -4.00
CA LEU A 104 -11.78 -13.52 -3.06
C LEU A 104 -13.01 -14.12 -3.73
N GLN A 105 -13.72 -14.97 -3.00
CA GLN A 105 -14.97 -15.55 -3.48
C GLN A 105 -16.12 -14.59 -3.17
N HIS A 106 -16.83 -14.18 -4.20
CA HIS A 106 -18.05 -13.38 -4.09
C HIS A 106 -19.00 -13.67 -5.27
N LEU A 107 -20.24 -13.25 -5.16
CA LEU A 107 -21.28 -13.60 -6.13
C LEU A 107 -21.00 -13.16 -7.56
N ALA A 108 -20.21 -12.09 -7.73
CA ALA A 108 -19.90 -11.52 -9.03
C ALA A 108 -18.66 -12.14 -9.70
N VAL A 109 -17.89 -13.02 -9.03
CA VAL A 109 -16.67 -13.59 -9.62
C VAL A 109 -16.98 -14.33 -10.90
N GLY A 110 -16.32 -13.92 -12.00
CA GLY A 110 -16.45 -14.55 -13.33
C GLY A 110 -17.80 -14.39 -14.00
N LYS A 111 -18.70 -13.55 -13.45
CA LYS A 111 -20.01 -13.26 -14.06
C LYS A 111 -19.87 -12.32 -15.26
N PRO A 112 -20.85 -12.32 -16.20
CA PRO A 112 -20.82 -11.40 -17.34
C PRO A 112 -20.75 -9.94 -16.89
N VAL A 113 -19.82 -9.19 -17.49
CA VAL A 113 -19.59 -7.77 -17.22
C VAL A 113 -19.80 -6.97 -18.50
N GLN A 114 -20.50 -5.86 -18.39
CA GLN A 114 -20.62 -4.86 -19.43
C GLN A 114 -20.09 -3.52 -18.92
N ILE A 115 -19.02 -3.02 -19.51
CA ILE A 115 -18.44 -1.72 -19.19
C ILE A 115 -19.03 -0.67 -20.13
N LEU A 116 -19.84 0.24 -19.60
CA LEU A 116 -20.52 1.28 -20.38
C LEU A 116 -19.64 2.54 -20.52
N THR A 117 -18.80 2.83 -19.54
CA THR A 117 -17.80 3.91 -19.61
C THR A 117 -16.43 3.32 -19.91
N PRO A 118 -15.73 3.75 -20.97
CA PRO A 118 -14.40 3.22 -21.26
C PRO A 118 -13.41 3.59 -20.17
N TYR A 119 -12.59 2.63 -19.76
CA TYR A 119 -11.45 2.85 -18.87
C TYR A 119 -10.25 3.48 -19.60
N ALA A 120 -9.37 4.10 -18.84
CA ALA A 120 -8.14 4.69 -19.38
C ALA A 120 -7.15 3.62 -19.79
N GLU A 121 -6.62 3.70 -21.01
CA GLU A 121 -5.65 2.73 -21.53
C GLU A 121 -4.42 2.56 -20.62
N LYS A 122 -3.98 3.65 -19.97
CA LYS A 122 -2.88 3.63 -19.01
C LYS A 122 -3.16 2.76 -17.77
N TYR A 123 -4.43 2.57 -17.42
CA TYR A 123 -4.89 1.84 -16.23
C TYR A 123 -5.88 0.76 -16.62
N ARG A 124 -5.54 -0.02 -17.61
CA ARG A 124 -6.42 -1.04 -18.19
C ARG A 124 -6.43 -2.37 -17.44
N ALA A 125 -5.51 -2.56 -16.48
CA ALA A 125 -5.33 -3.85 -15.81
C ALA A 125 -5.30 -5.03 -16.81
N SER A 126 -6.05 -6.09 -16.56
CA SER A 126 -6.27 -7.21 -17.51
C SER A 126 -7.51 -7.02 -18.39
N GLY A 127 -8.02 -5.79 -18.50
CA GLY A 127 -9.26 -5.48 -19.21
C GLY A 127 -10.51 -5.73 -18.38
N ASP A 128 -11.63 -5.99 -19.04
CA ASP A 128 -12.97 -6.11 -18.43
C ASP A 128 -13.02 -7.16 -17.30
N VAL A 129 -12.26 -8.24 -17.41
CA VAL A 129 -12.20 -9.31 -16.41
C VAL A 129 -11.68 -8.84 -15.05
N SER A 130 -10.90 -7.75 -15.02
CA SER A 130 -10.37 -7.19 -13.77
C SER A 130 -11.44 -6.63 -12.85
N VAL A 131 -12.66 -6.42 -13.34
CA VAL A 131 -13.77 -5.91 -12.54
C VAL A 131 -14.22 -6.95 -11.51
N ASN A 132 -14.18 -8.23 -11.88
CA ASN A 132 -14.75 -9.30 -11.08
C ASN A 132 -13.95 -10.62 -11.12
N ASP A 133 -12.63 -10.55 -11.31
CA ASP A 133 -11.73 -11.71 -11.22
C ASP A 133 -11.49 -12.17 -9.77
N GLY A 134 -12.03 -11.44 -8.80
CA GLY A 134 -11.87 -11.70 -7.37
C GLY A 134 -10.55 -11.17 -6.79
N LEU A 135 -9.66 -10.63 -7.60
CA LEU A 135 -8.37 -10.10 -7.15
C LEU A 135 -8.49 -8.60 -6.83
N ARG A 136 -7.94 -8.20 -5.70
CA ARG A 136 -7.79 -6.78 -5.37
C ARG A 136 -6.46 -6.26 -5.87
N GLY A 137 -6.43 -4.99 -6.24
CA GLY A 137 -5.20 -4.29 -6.54
C GLY A 137 -4.25 -4.26 -5.33
N GLY A 138 -2.96 -4.22 -5.59
CA GLY A 138 -1.93 -4.12 -4.59
C GLY A 138 -1.83 -2.72 -3.98
N TRP A 139 -0.64 -2.39 -3.49
CA TRP A 139 -0.37 -1.11 -2.84
C TRP A 139 -0.19 0.06 -3.81
N SER A 140 -0.08 -0.22 -5.09
CA SER A 140 0.14 0.77 -6.14
C SER A 140 -0.75 0.47 -7.34
N TYR A 141 -1.30 1.51 -7.94
CA TYR A 141 -2.05 1.42 -9.20
C TYR A 141 -1.19 1.04 -10.41
N GLY A 142 0.12 0.87 -10.23
CA GLY A 142 1.05 0.38 -11.25
C GLY A 142 1.27 -1.13 -11.26
N ASP A 143 0.45 -1.90 -10.54
CA ASP A 143 0.58 -3.36 -10.42
C ASP A 143 -0.27 -4.15 -11.43
N ASP A 144 -0.80 -3.47 -12.46
CA ASP A 144 -1.65 -4.03 -13.52
C ASP A 144 -2.95 -4.71 -13.02
N ARG A 145 -3.41 -4.35 -11.82
CA ARG A 145 -4.65 -4.87 -11.21
C ARG A 145 -5.71 -3.80 -10.97
N TRP A 146 -5.40 -2.55 -11.29
CA TRP A 146 -6.29 -1.42 -11.12
C TRP A 146 -6.86 -1.00 -12.46
N LEU A 147 -8.18 -1.15 -12.61
CA LEU A 147 -8.90 -0.58 -13.74
C LEU A 147 -9.28 0.88 -13.42
N GLY A 148 -8.77 1.82 -14.19
CA GLY A 148 -8.94 3.25 -13.91
C GLY A 148 -9.84 3.96 -14.91
N PHE A 149 -10.73 4.82 -14.43
CA PHE A 149 -11.66 5.62 -15.23
C PHE A 149 -11.35 7.11 -15.09
N ILE A 150 -11.44 7.84 -16.19
CA ILE A 150 -11.26 9.31 -16.21
C ILE A 150 -12.59 10.04 -15.99
N ARG A 151 -13.70 9.33 -16.19
CA ARG A 151 -15.09 9.80 -16.03
C ARG A 151 -15.79 8.92 -15.02
N ASP A 152 -17.03 9.26 -14.70
CA ASP A 152 -17.87 8.44 -13.84
C ASP A 152 -17.96 7.02 -14.39
N MET A 153 -17.71 6.06 -13.52
CA MET A 153 -17.71 4.65 -13.86
C MET A 153 -19.16 4.14 -13.96
N ASP A 154 -19.47 3.50 -15.08
CA ASP A 154 -20.75 2.82 -15.29
C ASP A 154 -20.50 1.40 -15.77
N ILE A 155 -20.83 0.43 -14.92
CA ILE A 155 -20.56 -1.01 -15.13
C ILE A 155 -21.81 -1.79 -14.74
N ILE A 156 -22.18 -2.76 -15.57
CA ILE A 156 -23.24 -3.73 -15.28
C ILE A 156 -22.57 -5.09 -15.05
N ILE A 157 -22.88 -5.75 -13.94
CA ILE A 157 -22.51 -7.13 -13.66
C ILE A 157 -23.81 -7.94 -13.59
N ASP A 158 -23.97 -8.89 -14.49
CA ASP A 158 -25.12 -9.78 -14.51
C ASP A 158 -24.87 -11.00 -13.61
N LEU A 159 -25.56 -11.09 -12.50
CA LEU A 159 -25.46 -12.24 -11.59
C LEU A 159 -26.18 -13.49 -12.11
N GLU A 160 -26.86 -13.38 -13.30
CA GLU A 160 -27.60 -14.46 -13.99
C GLU A 160 -28.87 -14.92 -13.26
N GLU A 161 -28.93 -14.75 -11.95
CA GLU A 161 -30.08 -15.08 -11.12
C GLU A 161 -30.24 -14.11 -9.95
N LYS A 162 -31.43 -14.07 -9.36
CA LYS A 162 -31.69 -13.23 -8.17
C LYS A 162 -30.92 -13.76 -6.97
N GLN A 163 -30.07 -12.90 -6.40
CA GLN A 163 -29.25 -13.18 -5.23
C GLN A 163 -29.51 -12.15 -4.13
N PRO A 164 -29.51 -12.54 -2.85
CA PRO A 164 -29.49 -11.59 -1.74
C PRO A 164 -28.12 -10.89 -1.70
N LEU A 165 -28.11 -9.56 -1.80
CA LEU A 165 -26.90 -8.77 -1.68
C LEU A 165 -26.81 -8.19 -0.28
N HIS A 166 -25.66 -8.41 0.38
CA HIS A 166 -25.37 -7.86 1.70
C HIS A 166 -24.43 -6.64 1.60
N TYR A 167 -23.52 -6.65 0.61
CA TYR A 167 -22.59 -5.57 0.33
C TYR A 167 -22.38 -5.44 -1.19
N VAL A 168 -22.17 -4.22 -1.64
CA VAL A 168 -21.77 -3.85 -3.00
C VAL A 168 -20.46 -3.08 -2.94
#